data_e469add329a6c30d41557c97bfc283fd
#
_entry.id   e469add329a6c30d41557c97bfc283fd
#
_cell.length_a   1.000
_cell.length_b   1.000
_cell.length_c   1.000
_cell.angle_alpha   90.00
_cell.angle_beta   90.00
_cell.angle_gamma   90.00
#
_symmetry.space_group_name_H-M   'P 1'
#
loop_
_entity.id
_entity.type
_entity.pdbx_description
1 polymer ?
#
loop_
_entity_poly.entity_id
_entity_poly.type
_entity_poly.pdbx_seq_one_letter_code
_entity_poly.pdbx_strand_id
1 'polypeptide(L)'
;TLTLYGEKMNTGVSTIRDLLRARGAIRVKDGVERITCAGIVLFGKMPTQFIPCARVRFLRYDGTHEGVGGMINIVKDEVVELPLPRLLLRMKDILASQMREFQTLDEDGTFKKHPEYPEFAWLEGLVNAVTHRDYSISGEYIRIKMFDDRIEFLSPGKLPNIVTVENIRTTRYSRNPVIARVLSDFGWVKELNEGVKRIY
;
A
#
# COMPACT_ATOMS: atom_id res chain seq x y z
N THR A 1 0.24 16.34 -0.74
CA THR A 1 0.80 15.34 0.22
C THR A 1 1.61 16.04 1.31
N LEU A 2 2.55 16.93 0.96
CA LEU A 2 3.37 17.67 1.95
C LEU A 2 2.51 18.52 2.90
N THR A 3 1.52 19.24 2.40
CA THR A 3 0.57 20.03 3.19
C THR A 3 -0.15 19.15 4.21
N LEU A 4 -0.75 18.06 3.74
CA LEU A 4 -1.43 17.08 4.60
C LEU A 4 -0.50 16.48 5.67
N TYR A 5 0.76 16.25 5.32
CA TYR A 5 1.74 15.73 6.27
C TYR A 5 2.11 16.75 7.34
N GLY A 6 2.35 18.01 6.94
CA GLY A 6 2.64 19.10 7.87
C GLY A 6 1.49 19.34 8.86
N GLU A 7 0.26 19.36 8.37
CA GLU A 7 -0.95 19.51 9.20
C GLU A 7 -1.08 18.36 10.22
N LYS A 8 -0.87 17.13 9.78
CA LYS A 8 -0.98 15.96 10.65
C LYS A 8 0.10 15.89 11.71
N MET A 9 1.30 16.35 11.40
CA MET A 9 2.43 16.27 12.31
C MET A 9 2.47 17.39 13.33
N ASN A 10 1.70 18.48 13.22
CA ASN A 10 1.56 19.61 14.15
C ASN A 10 2.59 19.62 15.32
N THR A 11 3.79 19.22 15.00
CA THR A 11 4.90 19.11 15.96
C THR A 11 5.67 20.39 15.87
N GLY A 12 6.11 21.00 16.94
CA GLY A 12 6.92 22.22 16.98
C GLY A 12 8.21 22.19 16.13
N VAL A 13 8.20 21.43 15.06
CA VAL A 13 9.23 21.40 14.01
C VAL A 13 9.09 22.68 13.20
N SER A 14 10.14 23.49 13.19
CA SER A 14 10.14 24.83 12.64
C SER A 14 9.80 24.92 11.15
N THR A 15 10.06 23.85 10.38
CA THR A 15 9.74 23.80 8.94
C THR A 15 9.42 22.37 8.46
N ILE A 16 8.65 22.27 7.38
CA ILE A 16 8.40 20.99 6.68
C ILE A 16 9.71 20.34 6.19
N ARG A 17 10.73 21.15 5.89
CA ARG A 17 12.06 20.71 5.45
C ARG A 17 12.79 19.96 6.56
N ASP A 18 12.73 20.46 7.79
CA ASP A 18 13.35 19.82 8.95
C ASP A 18 12.65 18.49 9.28
N LEU A 19 11.33 18.46 9.14
CA LEU A 19 10.55 17.22 9.28
C LEU A 19 10.97 16.16 8.23
N LEU A 20 11.12 16.55 6.97
CA LEU A 20 11.56 15.66 5.90
C LEU A 20 12.99 15.13 6.13
N ARG A 21 13.88 15.96 6.65
CA ARG A 21 15.23 15.54 7.07
C ARG A 21 15.16 14.54 8.23
N ALA A 22 14.42 14.87 9.28
CA ALA A 22 14.26 14.02 10.46
C ALA A 22 13.67 12.63 10.11
N ARG A 23 12.83 12.57 9.07
CA ARG A 23 12.26 11.31 8.55
C ARG A 23 13.14 10.61 7.51
N GLY A 24 14.26 11.21 7.09
CA GLY A 24 15.16 10.62 6.09
C GLY A 24 14.63 10.71 4.65
N ALA A 25 13.62 11.53 4.39
CA ALA A 25 13.14 11.83 3.05
C ALA A 25 14.11 12.76 2.30
N ILE A 26 14.87 13.56 3.03
CA ILE A 26 16.00 14.38 2.56
C ILE A 26 17.26 13.97 3.33
N ARG A 27 18.39 13.85 2.63
CA ARG A 27 19.71 13.62 3.23
C ARG A 27 20.71 14.65 2.71
N VAL A 28 21.67 15.02 3.55
CA VAL A 28 22.82 15.83 3.15
C VAL A 28 23.94 14.87 2.76
N LYS A 29 24.48 15.03 1.55
CA LYS A 29 25.69 14.34 1.07
C LYS A 29 26.60 15.38 0.43
N ASP A 30 27.85 15.43 0.88
CA ASP A 30 28.88 16.39 0.39
C ASP A 30 28.40 17.87 0.49
N GLY A 31 27.72 18.23 1.59
CA GLY A 31 27.16 19.56 1.81
C GLY A 31 25.91 19.89 0.98
N VAL A 32 25.46 19.00 0.09
CA VAL A 32 24.30 19.18 -0.77
C VAL A 32 23.12 18.36 -0.27
N GLU A 33 21.96 18.99 -0.17
CA GLU A 33 20.71 18.26 0.10
C GLU A 33 20.24 17.49 -1.12
N ARG A 34 19.91 16.23 -0.88
CA ARG A 34 19.36 15.33 -1.89
C ARG A 34 18.09 14.68 -1.37
N ILE A 35 17.07 14.61 -2.20
CA ILE A 35 15.87 13.83 -1.90
C ILE A 35 16.21 12.34 -2.05
N THR A 36 15.75 11.52 -1.13
CA THR A 36 15.93 10.06 -1.18
C THR A 36 14.86 9.40 -2.06
N CYS A 37 15.08 8.14 -2.50
CA CYS A 37 14.04 7.37 -3.19
C CYS A 37 12.74 7.31 -2.37
N ALA A 38 12.84 7.10 -1.06
CA ALA A 38 11.69 7.14 -0.17
C ALA A 38 11.01 8.52 -0.17
N GLY A 39 11.79 9.61 -0.17
CA GLY A 39 11.27 10.97 -0.28
C GLY A 39 10.51 11.22 -1.58
N ILE A 40 11.03 10.72 -2.71
CA ILE A 40 10.36 10.80 -4.02
C ILE A 40 9.04 10.04 -3.99
N VAL A 41 9.05 8.78 -3.53
CA VAL A 41 7.86 7.91 -3.53
C VAL A 41 6.78 8.43 -2.58
N LEU A 42 7.16 9.01 -1.44
CA LEU A 42 6.23 9.54 -0.44
C LEU A 42 5.66 10.92 -0.81
N PHE A 43 6.49 11.80 -1.35
CA PHE A 43 6.18 13.23 -1.45
C PHE A 43 6.34 13.81 -2.84
N GLY A 44 6.98 13.10 -3.77
CA GLY A 44 7.14 13.54 -5.15
C GLY A 44 5.79 13.80 -5.82
N LYS A 45 5.70 14.87 -6.61
CA LYS A 45 4.47 15.23 -7.30
C LYS A 45 4.08 14.17 -8.34
N MET A 46 5.09 13.65 -9.04
CA MET A 46 5.00 12.57 -10.02
C MET A 46 6.15 11.56 -9.77
N PRO A 47 6.01 10.65 -8.80
CA PRO A 47 7.10 9.76 -8.41
C PRO A 47 7.57 8.84 -9.55
N THR A 48 6.67 8.47 -10.47
CA THR A 48 6.97 7.59 -11.61
C THR A 48 7.92 8.21 -12.64
N GLN A 49 8.11 9.54 -12.67
CA GLN A 49 9.14 10.18 -13.49
C GLN A 49 10.57 9.75 -13.09
N PHE A 50 10.79 9.48 -11.82
CA PHE A 50 12.10 9.13 -11.27
C PHE A 50 12.20 7.64 -10.91
N ILE A 51 11.08 7.06 -10.52
CA ILE A 51 10.95 5.66 -10.10
C ILE A 51 9.76 5.06 -10.86
N PRO A 52 9.95 4.60 -12.10
CA PRO A 52 8.86 4.17 -12.99
C PRO A 52 7.95 3.07 -12.40
N CYS A 53 8.50 2.31 -11.48
CA CYS A 53 7.79 1.24 -10.78
C CYS A 53 6.97 1.70 -9.56
N ALA A 54 7.01 3.00 -9.18
CA ALA A 54 6.26 3.55 -8.04
C ALA A 54 4.78 3.77 -8.40
N ARG A 55 4.12 2.71 -8.84
CA ARG A 55 2.71 2.68 -9.23
C ARG A 55 2.05 1.37 -8.81
N VAL A 56 0.72 1.40 -8.74
CA VAL A 56 -0.11 0.22 -8.51
C VAL A 56 -1.10 0.06 -9.66
N ARG A 57 -1.22 -1.14 -10.19
CA ARG A 57 -2.27 -1.49 -11.16
C ARG A 57 -3.29 -2.39 -10.48
N PHE A 58 -4.53 -2.00 -10.57
CA PHE A 58 -5.68 -2.77 -10.12
C PHE A 58 -6.36 -3.43 -11.32
N LEU A 59 -6.64 -4.72 -11.19
CA LEU A 59 -7.31 -5.53 -12.20
C LEU A 59 -8.48 -6.28 -11.54
N ARG A 60 -9.70 -6.10 -12.04
CA ARG A 60 -10.86 -6.90 -11.67
C ARG A 60 -11.13 -7.90 -12.79
N TYR A 61 -11.18 -9.15 -12.44
CA TYR A 61 -11.55 -10.25 -13.35
C TYR A 61 -12.97 -10.71 -13.08
N ASP A 62 -13.69 -11.07 -14.12
CA ASP A 62 -14.94 -11.82 -14.04
C ASP A 62 -14.61 -13.31 -13.88
N GLY A 63 -15.12 -13.95 -12.82
CA GLY A 63 -14.79 -15.33 -12.47
C GLY A 63 -13.55 -15.48 -11.59
N THR A 64 -13.01 -16.71 -11.53
CA THR A 64 -11.97 -17.12 -10.57
C THR A 64 -10.57 -17.27 -11.19
N HIS A 65 -10.43 -17.08 -12.51
CA HIS A 65 -9.19 -17.27 -13.26
C HIS A 65 -8.95 -16.11 -14.22
N GLU A 66 -7.69 -15.90 -14.59
CA GLU A 66 -7.32 -14.96 -15.65
C GLU A 66 -7.65 -15.58 -17.01
N GLY A 67 -8.43 -14.87 -17.82
CA GLY A 67 -8.69 -15.27 -19.20
C GLY A 67 -7.45 -15.09 -20.07
N VAL A 68 -7.24 -15.99 -21.02
CA VAL A 68 -6.07 -16.04 -21.90
C VAL A 68 -6.48 -15.90 -23.37
N GLY A 69 -5.67 -15.20 -24.16
CA GLY A 69 -5.89 -15.02 -25.59
C GLY A 69 -7.12 -14.19 -25.92
N GLY A 70 -8.02 -14.70 -26.73
CA GLY A 70 -9.25 -13.99 -27.11
C GLY A 70 -10.35 -13.95 -26.05
N MET A 71 -10.15 -14.59 -24.90
CA MET A 71 -11.13 -14.68 -23.81
C MET A 71 -10.66 -13.84 -22.58
N ILE A 72 -10.24 -12.60 -22.83
CA ILE A 72 -9.87 -11.68 -21.75
C ILE A 72 -11.13 -11.32 -20.95
N ASN A 73 -11.11 -11.58 -19.64
CA ASN A 73 -12.22 -11.37 -18.72
C ASN A 73 -11.95 -10.25 -17.71
N ILE A 74 -11.10 -9.26 -18.09
CA ILE A 74 -10.85 -8.06 -17.25
C ILE A 74 -12.03 -7.13 -17.39
N VAL A 75 -12.73 -6.86 -16.29
CA VAL A 75 -13.87 -5.94 -16.24
C VAL A 75 -13.49 -4.55 -15.73
N LYS A 76 -12.32 -4.44 -15.06
CA LYS A 76 -11.75 -3.15 -14.67
C LYS A 76 -10.23 -3.22 -14.67
N ASP A 77 -9.59 -2.20 -15.21
CA ASP A 77 -8.15 -2.01 -15.25
C ASP A 77 -7.84 -0.54 -14.93
N GLU A 78 -7.17 -0.29 -13.83
CA GLU A 78 -6.87 1.06 -13.37
C GLU A 78 -5.43 1.14 -12.86
N VAL A 79 -4.67 2.12 -13.36
CA VAL A 79 -3.29 2.40 -12.92
C VAL A 79 -3.27 3.66 -12.08
N VAL A 80 -2.69 3.58 -10.88
CA VAL A 80 -2.55 4.71 -9.96
C VAL A 80 -1.09 5.08 -9.81
N GLU A 81 -0.74 6.31 -10.23
CA GLU A 81 0.60 6.88 -10.23
C GLU A 81 0.64 8.15 -9.37
N LEU A 82 0.56 7.96 -8.06
CA LEU A 82 0.49 9.04 -7.07
C LEU A 82 1.55 8.83 -5.97
N PRO A 83 1.95 9.88 -5.23
CA PRO A 83 2.74 9.68 -4.01
C PRO A 83 1.99 8.80 -3.02
N LEU A 84 2.71 7.90 -2.32
CA LEU A 84 2.14 6.78 -1.56
C LEU A 84 0.95 7.14 -0.65
N PRO A 85 0.96 8.24 0.14
CA PRO A 85 -0.19 8.56 0.97
C PRO A 85 -1.48 8.83 0.17
N ARG A 86 -1.36 9.46 -1.00
CA ARG A 86 -2.49 9.68 -1.92
C ARG A 86 -2.86 8.42 -2.70
N LEU A 87 -1.84 7.63 -3.08
CA LEU A 87 -2.04 6.35 -3.73
C LEU A 87 -2.86 5.41 -2.85
N LEU A 88 -2.54 5.32 -1.55
CA LEU A 88 -3.27 4.50 -0.60
C LEU A 88 -4.73 4.93 -0.47
N LEU A 89 -5.00 6.25 -0.37
CA LEU A 89 -6.37 6.77 -0.36
C LEU A 89 -7.13 6.39 -1.63
N ARG A 90 -6.53 6.65 -2.80
CA ARG A 90 -7.17 6.32 -4.09
C ARG A 90 -7.42 4.83 -4.26
N MET A 91 -6.44 3.99 -3.88
CA MET A 91 -6.58 2.53 -3.95
C MET A 91 -7.62 2.01 -2.97
N LYS A 92 -7.74 2.61 -1.78
CA LYS A 92 -8.81 2.31 -0.84
C LYS A 92 -10.19 2.52 -1.48
N ASP A 93 -10.40 3.67 -2.13
CA ASP A 93 -11.66 3.97 -2.80
C ASP A 93 -11.95 3.00 -3.95
N ILE A 94 -10.92 2.65 -4.75
CA ILE A 94 -11.05 1.70 -5.85
C ILE A 94 -11.46 0.32 -5.32
N LEU A 95 -10.74 -0.21 -4.33
CA LEU A 95 -11.01 -1.52 -3.75
C LEU A 95 -12.40 -1.55 -3.10
N ALA A 96 -12.73 -0.56 -2.27
CA ALA A 96 -14.03 -0.48 -1.62
C ALA A 96 -15.19 -0.47 -2.64
N SER A 97 -15.02 0.22 -3.79
CA SER A 97 -16.03 0.27 -4.85
C SER A 97 -16.28 -1.07 -5.57
N GLN A 98 -15.38 -2.04 -5.40
CA GLN A 98 -15.47 -3.37 -6.04
C GLN A 98 -15.91 -4.46 -5.06
N MET A 99 -16.00 -4.15 -3.76
CA MET A 99 -16.44 -5.10 -2.74
C MET A 99 -17.95 -5.32 -2.84
N ARG A 100 -18.35 -6.59 -2.75
CA ARG A 100 -19.75 -6.98 -2.62
C ARG A 100 -20.20 -6.89 -1.17
N GLU A 101 -21.47 -6.60 -0.95
CA GLU A 101 -22.11 -6.70 0.35
C GLU A 101 -23.12 -7.84 0.32
N PHE A 102 -23.05 -8.69 1.33
CA PHE A 102 -24.02 -9.76 1.56
C PHE A 102 -24.97 -9.37 2.68
N GLN A 103 -26.23 -9.79 2.58
CA GLN A 103 -27.21 -9.63 3.64
C GLN A 103 -27.47 -10.98 4.30
N THR A 104 -27.40 -11.01 5.62
CA THR A 104 -27.79 -12.16 6.43
C THR A 104 -28.95 -11.76 7.33
N LEU A 105 -29.90 -12.70 7.53
CA LEU A 105 -30.92 -12.54 8.55
C LEU A 105 -30.35 -12.97 9.89
N ASP A 106 -30.35 -12.08 10.88
CA ASP A 106 -29.90 -12.37 12.21
C ASP A 106 -31.01 -13.05 13.06
N GLU A 107 -30.64 -13.62 14.20
CA GLU A 107 -31.57 -14.32 15.12
C GLU A 107 -32.70 -13.42 15.63
N ASP A 108 -32.48 -12.11 15.70
CA ASP A 108 -33.46 -11.09 16.07
C ASP A 108 -34.43 -10.71 14.95
N GLY A 109 -34.32 -11.36 13.76
CA GLY A 109 -35.15 -11.08 12.59
C GLY A 109 -34.74 -9.83 11.80
N THR A 110 -33.60 -9.21 12.10
CA THR A 110 -33.08 -8.06 11.34
C THR A 110 -32.08 -8.49 10.28
N PHE A 111 -32.08 -7.77 9.13
CA PHE A 111 -31.07 -7.97 8.08
C PHE A 111 -29.82 -7.19 8.43
N LYS A 112 -28.68 -7.90 8.53
CA LYS A 112 -27.36 -7.29 8.68
C LYS A 112 -26.57 -7.40 7.37
N LYS A 113 -25.88 -6.30 7.01
CA LYS A 113 -24.98 -6.27 5.87
C LYS A 113 -23.57 -6.64 6.31
N HIS A 114 -22.96 -7.54 5.57
CA HIS A 114 -21.58 -7.96 5.76
C HIS A 114 -20.79 -7.71 4.48
N PRO A 115 -19.63 -7.03 4.53
CA PRO A 115 -18.77 -6.91 3.38
C PRO A 115 -18.17 -8.27 3.03
N GLU A 116 -17.92 -8.51 1.75
CA GLU A 116 -17.28 -9.73 1.22
C GLU A 116 -15.94 -10.04 1.91
N TYR A 117 -15.15 -8.98 2.13
CA TYR A 117 -13.91 -9.06 2.90
C TYR A 117 -13.89 -7.95 3.96
N PRO A 118 -13.44 -8.23 5.19
CA PRO A 118 -13.25 -7.20 6.20
C PRO A 118 -12.29 -6.12 5.71
N GLU A 119 -12.65 -4.84 5.86
CA GLU A 119 -11.86 -3.71 5.35
C GLU A 119 -10.40 -3.76 5.83
N PHE A 120 -10.18 -4.10 7.08
CA PHE A 120 -8.84 -4.16 7.65
C PHE A 120 -7.94 -5.19 6.94
N ALA A 121 -8.49 -6.31 6.45
CA ALA A 121 -7.69 -7.39 5.83
C ALA A 121 -7.10 -6.96 4.48
N TRP A 122 -7.95 -6.46 3.57
CA TRP A 122 -7.45 -6.02 2.26
C TRP A 122 -6.68 -4.69 2.33
N LEU A 123 -7.01 -3.82 3.30
CA LEU A 123 -6.27 -2.59 3.52
C LEU A 123 -4.85 -2.88 4.04
N GLU A 124 -4.71 -3.85 4.95
CA GLU A 124 -3.41 -4.33 5.41
C GLU A 124 -2.60 -4.92 4.25
N GLY A 125 -3.22 -5.73 3.38
CA GLY A 125 -2.58 -6.27 2.17
C GLY A 125 -2.05 -5.15 1.25
N LEU A 126 -2.84 -4.11 1.03
CA LEU A 126 -2.46 -2.94 0.24
C LEU A 126 -1.27 -2.19 0.88
N VAL A 127 -1.35 -1.89 2.17
CA VAL A 127 -0.30 -1.17 2.90
C VAL A 127 1.00 -1.98 2.93
N ASN A 128 0.92 -3.28 3.17
CA ASN A 128 2.07 -4.17 3.13
C ASN A 128 2.70 -4.24 1.74
N ALA A 129 1.89 -4.29 0.68
CA ALA A 129 2.39 -4.32 -0.69
C ALA A 129 3.26 -3.09 -1.02
N VAL A 130 2.87 -1.88 -0.60
CA VAL A 130 3.66 -0.65 -0.85
C VAL A 130 4.83 -0.49 0.12
N THR A 131 4.67 -0.91 1.38
CA THR A 131 5.70 -0.75 2.42
C THR A 131 6.87 -1.71 2.21
N HIS A 132 6.59 -2.94 1.76
CA HIS A 132 7.60 -3.99 1.62
C HIS A 132 8.09 -4.20 0.19
N ARG A 133 7.58 -3.43 -0.79
CA ARG A 133 8.06 -3.47 -2.17
C ARG A 133 9.56 -3.20 -2.26
N ASP A 134 10.23 -3.93 -3.13
CA ASP A 134 11.62 -3.64 -3.48
C ASP A 134 11.68 -2.60 -4.61
N TYR A 135 11.85 -1.32 -4.23
CA TYR A 135 11.87 -0.19 -5.19
C TYR A 135 13.12 -0.15 -6.08
N SER A 136 14.11 -1.05 -5.87
CA SER A 136 15.24 -1.22 -6.79
C SER A 136 14.88 -2.02 -8.05
N ILE A 137 13.80 -2.80 -8.00
CA ILE A 137 13.31 -3.56 -9.15
C ILE A 137 12.46 -2.63 -10.02
N SER A 138 13.04 -2.12 -11.11
CA SER A 138 12.42 -1.12 -11.98
C SER A 138 11.46 -1.71 -13.04
N GLY A 139 11.68 -2.97 -13.46
CA GLY A 139 10.90 -3.62 -14.52
C GLY A 139 9.52 -4.13 -14.10
N GLU A 140 9.21 -4.13 -12.80
CA GLU A 140 7.96 -4.63 -12.25
C GLU A 140 7.30 -3.61 -11.33
N TYR A 141 5.97 -3.65 -11.19
CA TYR A 141 5.20 -2.79 -10.32
C TYR A 141 4.18 -3.61 -9.51
N ILE A 142 3.59 -2.99 -8.50
CA ILE A 142 2.57 -3.66 -7.67
C ILE A 142 1.33 -3.91 -8.52
N ARG A 143 0.82 -5.14 -8.49
CA ARG A 143 -0.46 -5.54 -9.09
C ARG A 143 -1.39 -6.03 -8.00
N ILE A 144 -2.63 -5.55 -8.05
CA ILE A 144 -3.72 -6.05 -7.22
C ILE A 144 -4.73 -6.65 -8.17
N LYS A 145 -4.95 -7.95 -8.04
CA LYS A 145 -5.91 -8.70 -8.85
C LYS A 145 -7.06 -9.13 -7.97
N MET A 146 -8.26 -8.80 -8.37
CA MET A 146 -9.46 -9.17 -7.67
C MET A 146 -10.30 -10.10 -8.54
N PHE A 147 -10.57 -11.30 -8.03
CA PHE A 147 -11.41 -12.35 -8.61
C PHE A 147 -12.72 -12.43 -7.84
N ASP A 148 -13.58 -13.36 -8.23
CA ASP A 148 -14.85 -13.57 -7.53
C ASP A 148 -14.70 -14.31 -6.20
N ASP A 149 -13.56 -14.97 -5.98
CA ASP A 149 -13.27 -15.78 -4.81
C ASP A 149 -12.08 -15.28 -3.96
N ARG A 150 -11.29 -14.32 -4.47
CA ARG A 150 -10.07 -13.84 -3.78
C ARG A 150 -9.54 -12.51 -4.27
N ILE A 151 -8.65 -11.91 -3.46
CA ILE A 151 -7.83 -10.76 -3.82
C ILE A 151 -6.36 -11.16 -3.71
N GLU A 152 -5.58 -10.92 -4.76
CA GLU A 152 -4.15 -11.17 -4.81
C GLU A 152 -3.38 -9.86 -4.79
N PHE A 153 -2.42 -9.73 -3.87
CA PHE A 153 -1.50 -8.60 -3.79
C PHE A 153 -0.10 -9.06 -4.21
N LEU A 154 0.31 -8.66 -5.41
CA LEU A 154 1.62 -9.01 -5.96
C LEU A 154 2.55 -7.81 -5.82
N SER A 155 3.50 -7.91 -4.90
CA SER A 155 4.50 -6.88 -4.64
C SER A 155 5.89 -7.39 -5.01
N PRO A 156 6.62 -6.73 -5.95
CA PRO A 156 7.94 -7.18 -6.36
C PRO A 156 8.97 -7.12 -5.22
N GLY A 157 9.70 -8.22 -5.05
CA GLY A 157 10.77 -8.36 -4.07
C GLY A 157 10.77 -9.76 -3.44
N LYS A 158 11.96 -10.28 -3.13
CA LYS A 158 12.10 -11.53 -2.38
C LYS A 158 11.85 -11.27 -0.90
N LEU A 159 11.40 -12.28 -0.17
CA LEU A 159 11.40 -12.21 1.30
C LEU A 159 12.84 -11.93 1.79
N PRO A 160 13.01 -11.07 2.82
CA PRO A 160 14.31 -10.88 3.45
C PRO A 160 14.84 -12.21 4.01
N ASN A 161 16.16 -12.40 4.02
CA ASN A 161 16.77 -13.66 4.44
C ASN A 161 16.34 -14.17 5.84
N ILE A 162 15.92 -13.25 6.72
CA ILE A 162 15.45 -13.57 8.07
C ILE A 162 13.95 -13.87 8.14
N VAL A 163 13.21 -13.64 7.04
CA VAL A 163 11.75 -13.84 6.97
C VAL A 163 11.46 -15.05 6.09
N THR A 164 10.75 -16.02 6.63
CA THR A 164 10.26 -17.20 5.93
C THR A 164 8.72 -17.22 5.99
N VAL A 165 8.09 -18.09 5.20
CA VAL A 165 6.63 -18.27 5.24
C VAL A 165 6.17 -18.71 6.62
N GLU A 166 6.98 -19.53 7.33
CA GLU A 166 6.69 -20.06 8.65
C GLU A 166 6.77 -18.99 9.75
N ASN A 167 7.73 -18.05 9.62
CA ASN A 167 7.99 -17.04 10.66
C ASN A 167 7.46 -15.64 10.33
N ILE A 168 6.84 -15.43 9.16
CA ILE A 168 6.36 -14.12 8.71
C ILE A 168 5.39 -13.46 9.70
N ARG A 169 4.65 -14.26 10.49
CA ARG A 169 3.71 -13.78 11.50
C ARG A 169 4.40 -13.22 12.76
N THR A 170 5.63 -13.62 13.01
CA THR A 170 6.37 -13.30 14.24
C THR A 170 7.61 -12.45 14.01
N THR A 171 8.18 -12.50 12.80
CA THR A 171 9.40 -11.79 12.46
C THR A 171 9.11 -10.33 12.07
N ARG A 172 9.81 -9.41 12.73
CA ARG A 172 9.74 -7.98 12.43
C ARG A 172 10.82 -7.62 11.43
N TYR A 173 10.39 -7.18 10.27
CA TYR A 173 11.30 -6.64 9.26
C TYR A 173 10.62 -5.56 8.44
N SER A 174 11.27 -4.42 8.28
CA SER A 174 10.83 -3.38 7.36
C SER A 174 11.86 -3.22 6.25
N ARG A 175 11.49 -3.54 5.01
CA ARG A 175 12.36 -3.33 3.84
C ARG A 175 12.62 -1.84 3.61
N ASN A 176 11.61 -1.02 3.82
CA ASN A 176 11.64 0.42 3.60
C ASN A 176 11.31 1.18 4.89
N PRO A 177 12.25 1.26 5.86
CA PRO A 177 11.94 1.83 7.19
C PRO A 177 11.51 3.30 7.15
N VAL A 178 12.01 4.09 6.20
CA VAL A 178 11.59 5.49 6.01
C VAL A 178 10.12 5.54 5.56
N ILE A 179 9.74 4.69 4.60
CA ILE A 179 8.36 4.60 4.11
C ILE A 179 7.43 4.15 5.25
N ALA A 180 7.79 3.06 5.93
CA ALA A 180 6.99 2.53 7.05
C ALA A 180 6.76 3.59 8.12
N ARG A 181 7.80 4.32 8.54
CA ARG A 181 7.71 5.36 9.55
C ARG A 181 6.79 6.51 9.12
N VAL A 182 6.92 7.01 7.90
CA VAL A 182 6.06 8.09 7.41
C VAL A 182 4.61 7.62 7.25
N LEU A 183 4.38 6.40 6.77
CA LEU A 183 3.03 5.84 6.70
C LEU A 183 2.44 5.60 8.10
N SER A 184 3.27 5.28 9.10
CA SER A 184 2.85 5.23 10.51
C SER A 184 2.42 6.62 11.03
N ASP A 185 3.17 7.67 10.71
CA ASP A 185 2.76 9.05 11.01
C ASP A 185 1.39 9.40 10.42
N PHE A 186 1.07 8.87 9.24
CA PHE A 186 -0.26 8.98 8.62
C PHE A 186 -1.32 8.06 9.25
N GLY A 187 -0.92 7.13 10.10
CA GLY A 187 -1.80 6.13 10.74
C GLY A 187 -2.15 4.94 9.84
N TRP A 188 -1.44 4.76 8.71
CA TRP A 188 -1.61 3.61 7.82
C TRP A 188 -0.93 2.34 8.34
N VAL A 189 0.19 2.49 9.03
CA VAL A 189 0.97 1.39 9.60
C VAL A 189 0.90 1.48 11.12
N LYS A 190 0.56 0.38 11.78
CA LYS A 190 0.76 0.23 13.22
C LYS A 190 2.09 -0.49 13.44
N GLU A 191 3.01 0.11 14.19
CA GLU A 191 4.34 -0.47 14.47
C GLU A 191 4.27 -1.76 15.32
N LEU A 192 3.08 -2.25 15.65
CA LEU A 192 2.83 -3.32 16.62
C LEU A 192 2.78 -4.75 16.06
N ASN A 193 3.19 -4.99 14.81
CA ASN A 193 3.16 -6.35 14.18
C ASN A 193 1.81 -7.08 14.22
N GLU A 194 0.71 -6.36 14.29
CA GLU A 194 -0.61 -6.98 14.34
C GLU A 194 -1.18 -7.29 12.95
N GLY A 195 -0.59 -6.71 11.88
CA GLY A 195 -1.16 -6.75 10.54
C GLY A 195 -1.31 -8.16 9.99
N VAL A 196 -0.20 -8.93 9.94
CA VAL A 196 -0.25 -10.31 9.42
C VAL A 196 -1.08 -11.23 10.32
N LYS A 197 -1.06 -11.01 11.66
CA LYS A 197 -1.88 -11.80 12.60
C LYS A 197 -3.38 -11.58 12.43
N ARG A 198 -3.80 -10.47 11.83
CA ARG A 198 -5.22 -10.13 11.63
C ARG A 198 -5.78 -10.64 10.30
N ILE A 199 -4.91 -11.01 9.33
CA ILE A 199 -5.32 -11.54 8.04
C ILE A 199 -5.60 -13.05 8.14
N TYR A 200 -4.98 -13.73 9.09
CA TYR A 200 -5.11 -15.16 9.38
C TYR A 200 -5.80 -15.38 10.72
#